data_1599e222057d971064a59e6f1793a0bb
#
_entry.id   1599e222057d971064a59e6f1793a0bb
#
_cell.length_a   1.000
_cell.length_b   1.000
_cell.length_c   1.000
_cell.angle_alpha   90.00
_cell.angle_beta   90.00
_cell.angle_gamma   90.00
#
_symmetry.space_group_name_H-M   'P 1'
#
loop_
_entity.id
_entity.type
_entity.pdbx_description
1 polymer ?
#
loop_
_entity_poly.entity_id
_entity_poly.type
_entity_poly.pdbx_seq_one_letter_code
_entity_poly.pdbx_strand_id
1 'polypeptide(L)'
;MTDEPDTDETQSEGRLARWRHRVTGRRLSGAASVLVASSVILATLTGLAGWLGYRAYEKHEAQAQRDLFVQIARQGAVNLTSINYTEVDADVQRILDLATGAFRDDFAQRSKPFIEVVKAAQSKSEGTVTDAGLESQRGDSAQVLVAVAVKSRTAGGEEAPREWRMRIEVQAVADDAKVSNVVFVP
;
A
#
# COMPACT_ATOMS: atom_id res chain seq x y z
N MET A 1 -106.28 -3.05 -24.27
CA MET A 1 -106.05 -2.35 -25.53
C MET A 1 -104.60 -1.97 -25.48
N THR A 2 -103.81 -2.86 -26.02
CA THR A 2 -102.81 -2.56 -27.08
C THR A 2 -101.73 -1.53 -26.58
N ASP A 3 -100.50 -1.71 -26.64
CA ASP A 3 -99.67 -2.51 -27.53
C ASP A 3 -98.23 -2.44 -26.96
N GLU A 4 -97.54 -3.46 -27.14
CA GLU A 4 -96.15 -3.68 -27.33
C GLU A 4 -95.54 -2.64 -28.32
N PRO A 5 -94.22 -2.53 -28.54
CA PRO A 5 -93.03 -3.40 -28.29
C PRO A 5 -91.75 -2.66 -27.93
N ASP A 6 -90.69 -3.21 -27.77
CA ASP A 6 -89.79 -4.15 -28.35
C ASP A 6 -88.36 -3.71 -28.26
N THR A 7 -87.58 -4.63 -27.78
CA THR A 7 -86.18 -4.95 -28.18
C THR A 7 -85.28 -3.87 -28.75
N ASP A 8 -84.18 -3.68 -28.09
CA ASP A 8 -82.85 -3.95 -28.69
C ASP A 8 -81.64 -3.61 -27.74
N GLU A 9 -81.34 -4.50 -26.82
CA GLU A 9 -80.08 -4.40 -26.06
C GLU A 9 -79.34 -5.72 -26.06
N THR A 10 -78.96 -6.21 -27.24
CA THR A 10 -78.07 -7.37 -27.33
C THR A 10 -77.12 -7.26 -28.51
N GLN A 11 -76.26 -6.32 -28.54
CA GLN A 11 -75.14 -6.34 -29.50
C GLN A 11 -73.89 -5.49 -29.10
N SER A 12 -73.50 -5.40 -27.85
CA SER A 12 -72.23 -4.74 -27.55
C SER A 12 -71.21 -5.57 -26.74
N GLU A 13 -71.49 -6.81 -26.42
CA GLU A 13 -70.56 -7.64 -25.63
C GLU A 13 -69.61 -8.52 -26.44
N GLY A 14 -69.51 -8.34 -27.73
CA GLY A 14 -68.80 -9.26 -28.64
C GLY A 14 -67.41 -8.79 -29.09
N ARG A 15 -66.87 -7.67 -28.64
CA ARG A 15 -65.64 -7.10 -29.23
C ARG A 15 -64.42 -6.96 -28.31
N LEU A 16 -64.47 -7.27 -27.03
CA LEU A 16 -63.33 -7.13 -26.15
C LEU A 16 -62.54 -8.42 -25.83
N ALA A 17 -62.85 -9.52 -26.53
CA ALA A 17 -62.25 -10.82 -26.24
C ALA A 17 -61.20 -11.28 -27.24
N ARG A 18 -60.50 -10.38 -27.96
CA ARG A 18 -59.53 -10.79 -28.99
C ARG A 18 -58.22 -10.09 -29.00
N TRP A 19 -57.74 -9.63 -27.83
CA TRP A 19 -56.35 -9.19 -27.64
C TRP A 19 -55.60 -10.12 -26.68
N ARG A 20 -55.75 -11.42 -26.86
CA ARG A 20 -54.79 -12.34 -26.29
C ARG A 20 -53.57 -12.31 -27.18
N HIS A 21 -52.62 -11.46 -26.82
CA HIS A 21 -51.27 -11.47 -27.37
C HIS A 21 -50.75 -12.89 -27.37
N ARG A 22 -50.63 -13.42 -28.53
CA ARG A 22 -49.92 -14.66 -28.84
C ARG A 22 -48.44 -14.37 -28.58
N VAL A 23 -48.01 -14.46 -27.32
CA VAL A 23 -46.59 -14.62 -26.98
C VAL A 23 -46.23 -15.98 -27.55
N THR A 24 -45.81 -15.99 -28.80
CA THR A 24 -45.16 -17.14 -29.41
C THR A 24 -43.85 -17.31 -28.65
N GLY A 25 -43.88 -18.11 -27.59
CA GLY A 25 -42.69 -18.67 -26.96
C GLY A 25 -41.94 -19.44 -28.06
N ARG A 26 -41.03 -18.73 -28.70
CA ARG A 26 -40.04 -19.33 -29.59
C ARG A 26 -39.25 -20.29 -28.71
N ARG A 27 -39.62 -21.57 -28.74
CA ARG A 27 -38.84 -22.65 -28.15
C ARG A 27 -37.48 -22.60 -28.83
N LEU A 28 -36.53 -21.90 -28.22
CA LEU A 28 -35.14 -22.01 -28.60
C LEU A 28 -34.80 -23.50 -28.52
N SER A 29 -34.34 -24.08 -29.63
CA SER A 29 -33.92 -25.48 -29.67
C SER A 29 -32.93 -25.68 -28.49
N GLY A 30 -32.97 -26.82 -27.80
CA GLY A 30 -32.15 -27.07 -26.63
C GLY A 30 -30.67 -26.76 -26.84
N ALA A 31 -30.17 -26.90 -28.05
CA ALA A 31 -28.84 -26.50 -28.47
C ALA A 31 -28.58 -24.96 -28.36
N ALA A 32 -29.54 -24.12 -28.76
CA ALA A 32 -29.40 -22.66 -28.69
C ALA A 32 -29.42 -22.15 -27.24
N SER A 33 -30.25 -22.74 -26.37
CA SER A 33 -30.27 -22.37 -24.95
C SER A 33 -28.99 -22.79 -24.22
N VAL A 34 -28.41 -23.94 -24.56
CA VAL A 34 -27.10 -24.37 -24.01
C VAL A 34 -25.99 -23.44 -24.47
N LEU A 35 -25.95 -23.03 -25.74
CA LEU A 35 -24.95 -22.09 -26.25
C LEU A 35 -25.03 -20.70 -25.57
N VAL A 36 -26.25 -20.19 -25.37
CA VAL A 36 -26.46 -18.92 -24.66
C VAL A 36 -26.02 -19.04 -23.20
N ALA A 37 -26.40 -20.10 -22.51
CA ALA A 37 -25.99 -20.33 -21.12
C ALA A 37 -24.46 -20.46 -20.99
N SER A 38 -23.82 -21.20 -21.91
CA SER A 38 -22.35 -21.35 -21.91
C SER A 38 -21.64 -20.04 -22.20
N SER A 39 -22.13 -19.19 -23.10
CA SER A 39 -21.54 -17.89 -23.40
C SER A 39 -21.68 -16.91 -22.23
N VAL A 40 -22.80 -16.91 -21.49
CA VAL A 40 -22.99 -16.10 -20.28
C VAL A 40 -22.04 -16.57 -19.18
N ILE A 41 -21.90 -17.86 -18.95
CA ILE A 41 -20.97 -18.41 -17.97
C ILE A 41 -19.52 -18.01 -18.33
N LEU A 42 -19.13 -18.15 -19.59
CA LEU A 42 -17.79 -17.79 -20.04
C LEU A 42 -17.52 -16.28 -19.87
N ALA A 43 -18.48 -15.43 -20.22
CA ALA A 43 -18.37 -13.98 -20.05
C ALA A 43 -18.26 -13.59 -18.57
N THR A 44 -19.03 -14.21 -17.68
CA THR A 44 -18.94 -13.96 -16.23
C THR A 44 -17.62 -14.44 -15.64
N LEU A 45 -17.11 -15.59 -16.05
CA LEU A 45 -15.81 -16.11 -15.60
C LEU A 45 -14.67 -15.22 -16.09
N THR A 46 -14.70 -14.75 -17.34
CA THR A 46 -13.70 -13.84 -17.89
C THR A 46 -13.74 -12.49 -17.19
N GLY A 47 -14.92 -11.93 -16.93
CA GLY A 47 -15.09 -10.70 -16.18
C GLY A 47 -14.57 -10.82 -14.74
N LEU A 48 -14.87 -11.94 -14.08
CA LEU A 48 -14.40 -12.20 -12.71
C LEU A 48 -12.88 -12.40 -12.66
N ALA A 49 -12.31 -13.12 -13.61
CA ALA A 49 -10.86 -13.32 -13.71
C ALA A 49 -10.12 -11.99 -13.97
N GLY A 50 -10.65 -11.15 -14.86
CA GLY A 50 -10.11 -9.81 -15.11
C GLY A 50 -10.18 -8.91 -13.87
N TRP A 51 -11.30 -8.90 -13.17
CA TRP A 51 -11.48 -8.12 -11.93
C TRP A 51 -10.57 -8.60 -10.79
N LEU A 52 -10.44 -9.93 -10.61
CA LEU A 52 -9.53 -10.51 -9.62
C LEU A 52 -8.06 -10.23 -9.96
N GLY A 53 -7.69 -10.31 -11.25
CA GLY A 53 -6.35 -9.99 -11.72
C GLY A 53 -5.98 -8.52 -11.47
N TYR A 54 -6.87 -7.59 -11.79
CA TYR A 54 -6.70 -6.16 -11.52
C TYR A 54 -6.53 -5.89 -10.02
N ARG A 55 -7.39 -6.47 -9.19
CA ARG A 55 -7.32 -6.32 -7.73
C ARG A 55 -6.08 -6.95 -7.11
N ALA A 56 -5.57 -8.04 -7.69
CA ALA A 56 -4.31 -8.64 -7.27
C ALA A 56 -3.11 -7.72 -7.62
N TYR A 57 -3.14 -7.10 -8.80
CA TYR A 57 -2.10 -6.17 -9.24
C TYR A 57 -1.98 -4.94 -8.31
N GLU A 58 -3.11 -4.28 -8.00
CA GLU A 58 -3.13 -3.14 -7.05
C GLU A 58 -2.58 -3.52 -5.66
N LYS A 59 -2.88 -4.74 -5.19
CA LYS A 59 -2.35 -5.21 -3.90
C LYS A 59 -0.84 -5.44 -3.95
N HIS A 60 -0.31 -5.93 -5.07
CA HIS A 60 1.12 -6.15 -5.23
C HIS A 60 1.91 -4.83 -5.23
N GLU A 61 1.43 -3.81 -5.92
CA GLU A 61 2.07 -2.49 -5.91
C GLU A 61 2.06 -1.86 -4.51
N ALA A 62 0.91 -1.87 -3.83
CA ALA A 62 0.81 -1.37 -2.47
C ALA A 62 1.70 -2.13 -1.48
N GLN A 63 1.87 -3.44 -1.66
CA GLN A 63 2.76 -4.24 -0.84
C GLN A 63 4.22 -3.91 -1.12
N ALA A 64 4.62 -3.82 -2.39
CA ALA A 64 5.98 -3.47 -2.80
C ALA A 64 6.40 -2.10 -2.24
N GLN A 65 5.50 -1.11 -2.28
CA GLN A 65 5.76 0.19 -1.70
C GLN A 65 5.97 0.13 -0.16
N ARG A 66 5.15 -0.65 0.54
CA ARG A 66 5.31 -0.86 2.00
C ARG A 66 6.64 -1.51 2.34
N ASP A 67 7.01 -2.53 1.59
CA ASP A 67 8.26 -3.26 1.78
C ASP A 67 9.45 -2.34 1.51
N LEU A 68 9.38 -1.47 0.49
CA LEU A 68 10.38 -0.44 0.22
C LEU A 68 10.53 0.51 1.41
N PHE A 69 9.43 1.05 1.94
CA PHE A 69 9.48 1.95 3.10
C PHE A 69 10.13 1.30 4.33
N VAL A 70 9.77 0.05 4.62
CA VAL A 70 10.39 -0.70 5.73
C VAL A 70 11.87 -0.96 5.47
N GLN A 71 12.25 -1.29 4.26
CA GLN A 71 13.65 -1.50 3.87
C GLN A 71 14.48 -0.22 4.02
N ILE A 72 13.99 0.92 3.54
CA ILE A 72 14.67 2.21 3.67
C ILE A 72 14.79 2.64 5.13
N ALA A 73 13.76 2.43 5.94
CA ALA A 73 13.83 2.70 7.38
C ALA A 73 14.87 1.81 8.09
N ARG A 74 14.94 0.52 7.76
CA ARG A 74 15.99 -0.39 8.26
C ARG A 74 17.38 0.10 7.89
N GLN A 75 17.59 0.47 6.63
CA GLN A 75 18.86 0.99 6.15
C GLN A 75 19.22 2.31 6.85
N GLY A 76 18.26 3.22 7.01
CA GLY A 76 18.44 4.45 7.76
C GLY A 76 18.85 4.22 9.21
N ALA A 77 18.19 3.28 9.89
CA ALA A 77 18.52 2.90 11.24
C ALA A 77 19.97 2.36 11.36
N VAL A 78 20.36 1.46 10.45
CA VAL A 78 21.74 0.93 10.40
C VAL A 78 22.74 2.07 10.16
N ASN A 79 22.51 2.92 9.18
CA ASN A 79 23.42 4.03 8.85
C ASN A 79 23.59 5.00 10.03
N LEU A 80 22.51 5.28 10.77
CA LEU A 80 22.55 6.19 11.92
C LEU A 80 23.24 5.59 13.16
N THR A 81 23.27 4.28 13.27
CA THR A 81 23.79 3.57 14.44
C THR A 81 25.13 2.87 14.21
N SER A 82 25.57 2.79 12.93
CA SER A 82 26.85 2.18 12.55
C SER A 82 27.80 3.26 12.07
N ILE A 83 28.64 3.77 12.98
CA ILE A 83 29.58 4.86 12.71
C ILE A 83 31.00 4.38 13.09
N ASN A 84 31.96 4.65 12.23
CA ASN A 84 33.35 4.34 12.47
C ASN A 84 34.21 5.60 12.33
N TYR A 85 34.94 5.96 13.37
CA TYR A 85 35.79 7.16 13.38
C TYR A 85 36.83 7.19 12.23
N THR A 86 37.24 6.05 11.68
CA THR A 86 38.15 5.97 10.54
C THR A 86 37.49 6.29 9.20
N GLU A 87 36.18 6.17 9.12
CA GLU A 87 35.37 6.32 7.90
C GLU A 87 34.20 7.29 8.07
N VAL A 88 34.20 8.05 9.17
CA VAL A 88 33.05 8.87 9.60
C VAL A 88 32.56 9.86 8.52
N ASP A 89 33.48 10.37 7.68
CA ASP A 89 33.08 11.26 6.56
C ASP A 89 32.22 10.50 5.54
N ALA A 90 32.57 9.25 5.22
CA ALA A 90 31.78 8.40 4.35
C ALA A 90 30.46 7.95 5.01
N ASP A 91 30.49 7.68 6.33
CA ASP A 91 29.29 7.32 7.10
C ASP A 91 28.27 8.45 7.09
N VAL A 92 28.72 9.69 7.32
CA VAL A 92 27.90 10.90 7.23
C VAL A 92 27.31 11.07 5.82
N GLN A 93 28.11 10.85 4.79
CA GLN A 93 27.63 10.95 3.42
C GLN A 93 26.53 9.90 3.12
N ARG A 94 26.69 8.66 3.58
CA ARG A 94 25.65 7.62 3.45
C ARG A 94 24.32 8.00 4.13
N ILE A 95 24.38 8.67 5.28
CA ILE A 95 23.18 9.18 5.95
C ILE A 95 22.53 10.29 5.12
N LEU A 96 23.32 11.25 4.63
CA LEU A 96 22.82 12.36 3.81
C LEU A 96 22.22 11.90 2.49
N ASP A 97 22.78 10.88 1.86
CA ASP A 97 22.30 10.34 0.59
C ASP A 97 20.93 9.65 0.74
N LEU A 98 20.69 9.04 1.92
CA LEU A 98 19.42 8.40 2.26
C LEU A 98 18.39 9.38 2.85
N ALA A 99 18.81 10.59 3.22
CA ALA A 99 17.97 11.60 3.87
C ALA A 99 17.32 12.57 2.87
N THR A 100 16.20 13.16 3.26
CA THR A 100 15.49 14.21 2.51
C THR A 100 14.88 15.25 3.46
N GLY A 101 14.45 16.38 2.91
CA GLY A 101 13.74 17.43 3.63
C GLY A 101 14.52 18.01 4.82
N ALA A 102 13.79 18.43 5.83
CA ALA A 102 14.36 19.07 7.02
C ALA A 102 15.37 18.19 7.77
N PHE A 103 15.15 16.88 7.80
CA PHE A 103 16.10 15.96 8.44
C PHE A 103 17.47 15.99 7.77
N ARG A 104 17.51 16.01 6.44
CA ARG A 104 18.76 16.10 5.67
C ARG A 104 19.48 17.41 5.96
N ASP A 105 18.75 18.52 5.96
CA ASP A 105 19.33 19.86 6.15
C ASP A 105 19.88 20.02 7.58
N ASP A 106 19.12 19.60 8.58
CA ASP A 106 19.54 19.63 9.99
C ASP A 106 20.77 18.74 10.25
N PHE A 107 20.77 17.53 9.65
CA PHE A 107 21.90 16.61 9.79
C PHE A 107 23.15 17.17 9.11
N ALA A 108 23.01 17.75 7.91
CA ALA A 108 24.11 18.37 7.18
C ALA A 108 24.76 19.52 7.99
N GLN A 109 23.97 20.36 8.64
CA GLN A 109 24.46 21.45 9.48
C GLN A 109 25.26 20.93 10.68
N ARG A 110 24.84 19.83 11.28
CA ARG A 110 25.48 19.24 12.48
C ARG A 110 26.58 18.23 12.14
N SER A 111 26.78 17.89 10.89
CA SER A 111 27.73 16.84 10.47
C SER A 111 29.17 17.15 10.83
N LYS A 112 29.64 18.40 10.64
CA LYS A 112 31.05 18.80 10.96
C LYS A 112 31.39 18.59 12.43
N PRO A 113 30.69 19.23 13.41
CA PRO A 113 31.00 19.00 14.83
C PRO A 113 30.81 17.54 15.25
N PHE A 114 29.85 16.81 14.66
CA PHE A 114 29.69 15.39 14.89
C PHE A 114 30.93 14.59 14.48
N ILE A 115 31.48 14.82 13.27
CA ILE A 115 32.71 14.18 12.77
C ILE A 115 33.89 14.44 13.72
N GLU A 116 34.04 15.67 14.17
CA GLU A 116 35.12 16.04 15.09
C GLU A 116 35.03 15.27 16.43
N VAL A 117 33.84 15.19 17.01
CA VAL A 117 33.60 14.47 18.27
C VAL A 117 33.87 12.97 18.11
N VAL A 118 33.36 12.35 17.02
CA VAL A 118 33.55 10.92 16.72
C VAL A 118 35.02 10.57 16.54
N LYS A 119 35.78 11.42 15.80
CA LYS A 119 37.23 11.25 15.62
C LYS A 119 38.01 11.43 16.93
N ALA A 120 37.69 12.46 17.73
CA ALA A 120 38.34 12.71 18.99
C ALA A 120 38.13 11.57 20.02
N ALA A 121 36.91 11.03 20.07
CA ALA A 121 36.57 9.91 20.95
C ALA A 121 37.06 8.56 20.43
N GLN A 122 37.56 8.48 19.20
CA GLN A 122 37.83 7.22 18.48
C GLN A 122 36.63 6.25 18.53
N SER A 123 35.43 6.83 18.37
CA SER A 123 34.19 6.10 18.54
C SER A 123 33.90 5.16 17.34
N LYS A 124 33.55 3.94 17.68
CA LYS A 124 33.02 2.95 16.73
C LYS A 124 31.75 2.37 17.30
N SER A 125 30.68 2.44 16.53
CA SER A 125 29.41 1.78 16.85
C SER A 125 28.96 0.89 15.70
N GLU A 126 28.24 -0.16 16.04
CA GLU A 126 27.65 -1.11 15.09
C GLU A 126 26.20 -1.39 15.52
N GLY A 127 25.27 -0.95 14.69
CA GLY A 127 23.85 -1.17 14.87
C GLY A 127 23.35 -2.37 14.08
N THR A 128 22.61 -3.24 14.75
CA THR A 128 21.92 -4.37 14.13
C THR A 128 20.42 -4.21 14.34
N VAL A 129 19.65 -4.12 13.25
CA VAL A 129 18.18 -4.06 13.32
C VAL A 129 17.66 -5.42 13.79
N THR A 130 17.04 -5.44 14.96
CA THR A 130 16.44 -6.64 15.57
C THR A 130 14.99 -6.81 15.11
N ASP A 131 14.27 -5.71 14.89
CA ASP A 131 12.90 -5.73 14.39
C ASP A 131 12.56 -4.43 13.66
N ALA A 132 11.62 -4.48 12.69
CA ALA A 132 11.06 -3.30 12.07
C ALA A 132 9.66 -3.59 11.50
N GLY A 133 8.73 -2.66 11.73
CA GLY A 133 7.36 -2.77 11.28
C GLY A 133 6.77 -1.43 10.87
N LEU A 134 5.91 -1.45 9.85
CA LEU A 134 5.14 -0.30 9.42
C LEU A 134 4.13 0.08 10.51
N GLU A 135 4.24 1.27 11.06
CA GLU A 135 3.27 1.81 12.03
C GLU A 135 2.07 2.45 11.33
N SER A 136 2.35 3.28 10.32
CA SER A 136 1.31 3.95 9.52
C SER A 136 1.83 4.35 8.15
N GLN A 137 0.91 4.47 7.19
CA GLN A 137 1.20 5.01 5.85
C GLN A 137 0.10 5.99 5.45
N ARG A 138 0.49 7.12 4.88
CA ARG A 138 -0.41 8.15 4.36
C ARG A 138 0.13 8.69 3.03
N GLY A 139 -0.49 8.27 1.93
CA GLY A 139 0.00 8.62 0.60
C GLY A 139 1.45 8.18 0.40
N ASP A 140 2.30 9.14 0.07
CA ASP A 140 3.71 8.94 -0.23
C ASP A 140 4.62 8.94 1.02
N SER A 141 4.06 8.96 2.23
CA SER A 141 4.82 8.93 3.48
C SER A 141 4.41 7.76 4.34
N ALA A 142 5.39 7.19 5.06
CA ALA A 142 5.17 6.10 6.00
C ALA A 142 5.97 6.32 7.29
N GLN A 143 5.42 5.87 8.40
CA GLN A 143 6.12 5.79 9.69
C GLN A 143 6.43 4.33 9.98
N VAL A 144 7.69 4.05 10.26
CA VAL A 144 8.21 2.72 10.54
C VAL A 144 8.85 2.73 11.92
N LEU A 145 8.45 1.79 12.76
CA LEU A 145 9.13 1.54 14.04
C LEU A 145 10.28 0.57 13.80
N VAL A 146 11.47 0.92 14.29
CA VAL A 146 12.67 0.10 14.14
C VAL A 146 13.32 -0.08 15.52
N ALA A 147 13.59 -1.32 15.88
CA ALA A 147 14.40 -1.69 17.05
C ALA A 147 15.81 -2.06 16.60
N VAL A 148 16.82 -1.54 17.31
CA VAL A 148 18.23 -1.72 16.96
C VAL A 148 19.03 -2.06 18.22
N ALA A 149 19.79 -3.15 18.16
CA ALA A 149 20.83 -3.45 19.12
C ALA A 149 22.13 -2.76 18.68
N VAL A 150 22.71 -1.93 19.54
CA VAL A 150 23.91 -1.16 19.25
C VAL A 150 25.06 -1.60 20.18
N LYS A 151 26.17 -1.96 19.56
CA LYS A 151 27.44 -2.19 20.26
C LYS A 151 28.35 -1.00 19.99
N SER A 152 28.94 -0.43 21.04
CA SER A 152 29.80 0.75 20.93
C SER A 152 31.15 0.50 21.61
N ARG A 153 32.19 1.13 21.07
CA ARG A 153 33.53 1.18 21.63
C ARG A 153 34.09 2.58 21.40
N THR A 154 34.81 3.08 22.40
CA THR A 154 35.56 4.34 22.35
C THR A 154 37.02 4.09 22.74
N ALA A 155 37.86 5.12 22.75
CA ALA A 155 39.21 5.05 23.28
C ALA A 155 39.24 4.56 24.75
N GLY A 156 38.18 4.74 25.51
CA GLY A 156 38.01 4.28 26.89
C GLY A 156 37.65 2.77 27.03
N GLY A 157 37.39 2.07 25.94
CA GLY A 157 37.02 0.65 25.94
C GLY A 157 35.64 0.35 25.35
N GLU A 158 35.20 -0.88 25.50
CA GLU A 158 33.87 -1.33 25.05
C GLU A 158 32.79 -0.87 26.03
N GLU A 159 31.66 -0.45 25.48
CA GLU A 159 30.46 -0.09 26.23
C GLU A 159 29.49 -1.28 26.27
N ALA A 160 28.63 -1.35 27.29
CA ALA A 160 27.58 -2.32 27.34
C ALA A 160 26.63 -2.16 26.15
N PRO A 161 26.21 -3.26 25.51
CA PRO A 161 25.24 -3.18 24.42
C PRO A 161 23.97 -2.45 24.86
N ARG A 162 23.42 -1.65 23.97
CA ARG A 162 22.19 -0.86 24.20
C ARG A 162 21.15 -1.22 23.15
N GLU A 163 19.90 -1.22 23.55
CA GLU A 163 18.78 -1.33 22.63
C GLU A 163 18.14 0.06 22.44
N TRP A 164 17.95 0.43 21.19
CA TRP A 164 17.31 1.66 20.79
C TRP A 164 16.06 1.37 19.99
N ARG A 165 15.06 2.21 20.15
CA ARG A 165 13.85 2.20 19.34
C ARG A 165 13.70 3.54 18.65
N MET A 166 13.42 3.51 17.36
CA MET A 166 13.28 4.70 16.54
C MET A 166 11.98 4.62 15.76
N ARG A 167 11.30 5.75 15.67
CA ARG A 167 10.27 5.99 14.66
C ARG A 167 10.93 6.72 13.52
N ILE A 168 11.00 6.10 12.36
CA ILE A 168 11.59 6.64 11.16
C ILE A 168 10.47 6.97 10.18
N GLU A 169 10.39 8.22 9.76
CA GLU A 169 9.49 8.64 8.71
C GLU A 169 10.24 8.55 7.38
N VAL A 170 9.60 7.86 6.42
CA VAL A 170 10.11 7.65 5.08
C VAL A 170 9.14 8.29 4.10
N GLN A 171 9.68 9.00 3.12
CA GLN A 171 8.92 9.68 2.07
C GLN A 171 9.35 9.15 0.70
N ALA A 172 8.39 8.85 -0.18
CA ALA A 172 8.66 8.53 -1.57
C ALA A 172 9.22 9.75 -2.30
N VAL A 173 10.27 9.54 -3.09
CA VAL A 173 10.95 10.57 -3.89
C VAL A 173 11.21 9.97 -5.27
N ALA A 174 10.41 10.33 -6.26
CA ALA A 174 10.39 9.70 -7.57
C ALA A 174 10.17 8.17 -7.48
N ASP A 175 11.06 7.38 -8.04
CA ASP A 175 10.99 5.91 -8.03
C ASP A 175 11.66 5.27 -6.80
N ASP A 176 12.06 6.08 -5.79
CA ASP A 176 12.78 5.66 -4.59
C ASP A 176 12.09 6.20 -3.33
N ALA A 177 12.65 5.92 -2.16
CA ALA A 177 12.18 6.46 -0.90
C ALA A 177 13.36 6.92 -0.04
N LYS A 178 13.14 7.97 0.78
CA LYS A 178 14.18 8.57 1.62
C LYS A 178 13.66 8.86 3.02
N VAL A 179 14.57 8.87 3.99
CA VAL A 179 14.28 9.23 5.38
C VAL A 179 14.03 10.72 5.49
N SER A 180 12.85 11.11 5.96
CA SER A 180 12.46 12.52 6.15
C SER A 180 12.44 12.96 7.61
N ASN A 181 12.39 12.02 8.56
CA ASN A 181 12.45 12.32 9.99
C ASN A 181 12.85 11.08 10.81
N VAL A 182 13.51 11.31 11.95
CA VAL A 182 13.90 10.26 12.90
C VAL A 182 13.63 10.73 14.32
N VAL A 183 12.88 9.94 15.08
CA VAL A 183 12.57 10.21 16.49
C VAL A 183 12.90 8.98 17.32
N PHE A 184 13.70 9.16 18.37
CA PHE A 184 13.94 8.09 19.34
C PHE A 184 12.72 7.93 20.25
N VAL A 185 12.30 6.69 20.43
CA VAL A 185 11.15 6.32 21.26
C VAL A 185 11.66 5.62 22.51
N PRO A 186 11.15 5.96 23.70
CA PRO A 186 11.56 5.32 24.95
C PRO A 186 11.16 3.83 25.02
#